data_f29b64384b0d662fa1af425596d18546
#
_entry.id   f29b64384b0d662fa1af425596d18546
#
_cell.length_a   1.000
_cell.length_b   1.000
_cell.length_c   1.000
_cell.angle_alpha   90.00
_cell.angle_beta   90.00
_cell.angle_gamma   90.00
#
_symmetry.space_group_name_H-M   'P 1'
#
loop_
_entity.id
_entity.type
_entity.pdbx_description
1 polymer ?
#
loop_
_entity_poly.entity_id
_entity_poly.type
_entity_poly.pdbx_seq_one_letter_code
_entity_poly.pdbx_strand_id
1 'polypeptide(L)'
;MNFAWDQPAPERKGRPNAFGLTPEDLESLGCPGRSQHVFSQLQRQWQWIEEHPFLSKEVRYWLEDHTDLSLPILSQALHSEDGSTKCILSLNDGELIEVVHMPREVKTSRVTLCISSQVGCAMGCTFCATGAMGIKRNLESGEIVGQVLLLMKTLGPKTPDHLTLVFMGMGEPLHNLMNVHKAIQILSHSHGLNISPKRITVSTSGLVSGIERLARMTPRPLLAISLNATTDEVRSSSMPINRAYNLSQLRHALDSWILKTNEKLTFEYVLMRGVNDSYLDAHRLSEWLGELRHQHNVNLIPMNEHRASDQKEPSRESLEIFSRTLRDLGCFVTVRKSRGRDIQAACGQLIRNL
;
A
#
# COMPACT_ATOMS: atom_id res chain seq x y z
N MET A 1 -8.45 10.04 24.98
CA MET A 1 -9.25 10.00 23.73
C MET A 1 -8.95 8.67 23.06
N ASN A 2 -9.97 7.82 22.84
CA ASN A 2 -9.76 6.58 22.07
C ASN A 2 -9.80 6.95 20.58
N PHE A 3 -8.68 6.79 19.92
CA PHE A 3 -8.60 7.01 18.47
C PHE A 3 -8.99 5.73 17.74
N ALA A 4 -9.46 5.88 16.49
CA ALA A 4 -9.90 4.74 15.68
C ALA A 4 -8.80 3.69 15.45
N TRP A 5 -7.53 4.09 15.47
CA TRP A 5 -6.37 3.19 15.33
C TRP A 5 -5.98 2.46 16.62
N ASP A 6 -6.51 2.84 17.80
CA ASP A 6 -6.30 2.11 19.06
C ASP A 6 -7.15 0.84 19.14
N GLN A 7 -8.18 0.74 18.28
CA GLN A 7 -9.06 -0.41 18.21
C GLN A 7 -8.58 -1.34 17.09
N PRO A 8 -8.61 -2.67 17.29
CA PRO A 8 -8.41 -3.60 16.20
C PRO A 8 -9.52 -3.37 15.15
N ALA A 9 -9.13 -3.27 13.88
CA ALA A 9 -10.12 -3.16 12.82
C ALA A 9 -10.99 -4.43 12.80
N PRO A 10 -12.28 -4.30 12.51
CA PRO A 10 -13.16 -5.45 12.35
C PRO A 10 -12.60 -6.43 11.32
N GLU A 11 -12.67 -7.73 11.63
CA GLU A 11 -12.28 -8.82 10.74
C GLU A 11 -13.52 -9.49 10.15
N ARG A 12 -13.36 -10.03 8.94
CA ARG A 12 -14.39 -10.83 8.31
C ARG A 12 -14.51 -12.18 9.03
N LYS A 13 -15.74 -12.66 9.20
CA LYS A 13 -16.02 -14.00 9.73
C LYS A 13 -16.34 -14.94 8.56
N GLY A 14 -15.79 -16.16 8.58
CA GLY A 14 -16.07 -17.14 7.55
C GLY A 14 -14.93 -18.11 7.33
N ARG A 15 -15.03 -18.88 6.25
CA ARG A 15 -13.95 -19.76 5.79
C ARG A 15 -12.77 -18.91 5.32
N PRO A 16 -11.53 -19.36 5.54
CA PRO A 16 -10.34 -18.62 5.06
C PRO A 16 -10.35 -18.55 3.52
N ASN A 17 -9.96 -17.42 2.97
CA ASN A 17 -9.83 -17.28 1.52
C ASN A 17 -8.62 -18.09 1.03
N ALA A 18 -8.83 -18.99 0.06
CA ALA A 18 -7.81 -19.90 -0.44
C ALA A 18 -6.56 -19.21 -1.00
N PHE A 19 -6.73 -18.05 -1.62
CA PHE A 19 -5.62 -17.27 -2.18
C PHE A 19 -4.78 -16.58 -1.11
N GLY A 20 -5.28 -16.54 0.13
CA GLY A 20 -4.59 -16.03 1.32
C GLY A 20 -3.92 -17.10 2.17
N LEU A 21 -3.85 -18.35 1.71
CA LEU A 21 -3.23 -19.46 2.42
C LEU A 21 -1.82 -19.71 1.88
N THR A 22 -0.86 -19.94 2.80
CA THR A 22 0.48 -20.43 2.47
C THR A 22 0.47 -21.97 2.32
N PRO A 23 1.56 -22.60 1.80
CA PRO A 23 1.65 -24.07 1.80
C PRO A 23 1.48 -24.68 3.20
N GLU A 24 2.04 -24.04 4.23
CA GLU A 24 1.95 -24.48 5.63
C GLU A 24 0.51 -24.37 6.18
N ASP A 25 -0.22 -23.30 5.78
CA ASP A 25 -1.64 -23.18 6.14
C ASP A 25 -2.48 -24.29 5.51
N LEU A 26 -2.26 -24.58 4.22
CA LEU A 26 -2.96 -25.67 3.52
C LEU A 26 -2.70 -27.03 4.17
N GLU A 27 -1.45 -27.29 4.55
CA GLU A 27 -1.06 -28.52 5.26
C GLU A 27 -1.73 -28.59 6.63
N SER A 28 -1.70 -27.50 7.39
CA SER A 28 -2.30 -27.42 8.74
C SER A 28 -3.82 -27.58 8.73
N LEU A 29 -4.48 -27.17 7.64
CA LEU A 29 -5.91 -27.36 7.44
C LEU A 29 -6.27 -28.76 6.92
N GLY A 30 -5.28 -29.62 6.65
CA GLY A 30 -5.49 -30.97 6.14
C GLY A 30 -5.84 -31.04 4.65
N CYS A 31 -5.37 -30.09 3.84
CA CYS A 31 -5.57 -30.13 2.40
C CYS A 31 -4.94 -31.39 1.80
N PRO A 32 -5.70 -32.20 1.03
CA PRO A 32 -5.14 -33.39 0.40
C PRO A 32 -4.13 -33.04 -0.69
N GLY A 33 -3.15 -33.93 -0.88
CA GLY A 33 -2.11 -33.73 -1.89
C GLY A 33 -0.90 -32.92 -1.39
N ARG A 34 -0.05 -32.48 -2.31
CA ARG A 34 1.14 -31.69 -1.98
C ARG A 34 0.77 -30.22 -1.83
N SER A 35 0.80 -29.69 -0.60
CA SER A 35 0.44 -28.29 -0.28
C SER A 35 1.15 -27.26 -1.17
N GLN A 36 2.46 -27.45 -1.45
CA GLN A 36 3.22 -26.59 -2.35
C GLN A 36 2.68 -26.61 -3.80
N HIS A 37 2.22 -27.75 -4.29
CA HIS A 37 1.62 -27.87 -5.61
C HIS A 37 0.27 -27.16 -5.64
N VAL A 38 -0.60 -27.39 -4.67
CA VAL A 38 -1.91 -26.72 -4.55
C VAL A 38 -1.72 -25.21 -4.48
N PHE A 39 -0.83 -24.74 -3.62
CA PHE A 39 -0.46 -23.32 -3.51
C PHE A 39 0.01 -22.74 -4.86
N SER A 40 0.93 -23.44 -5.54
CA SER A 40 1.45 -22.98 -6.84
C SER A 40 0.35 -22.83 -7.87
N GLN A 41 -0.61 -23.76 -7.89
CA GLN A 41 -1.75 -23.68 -8.80
C GLN A 41 -2.66 -22.49 -8.48
N LEU A 42 -2.96 -22.26 -7.20
CA LEU A 42 -3.74 -21.10 -6.76
C LEU A 42 -3.06 -19.77 -7.11
N GLN A 43 -1.73 -19.66 -6.98
CA GLN A 43 -1.02 -18.39 -7.13
C GLN A 43 -0.54 -18.11 -8.56
N ARG A 44 -0.30 -19.13 -9.40
CA ARG A 44 0.25 -18.93 -10.75
C ARG A 44 -0.77 -19.05 -11.85
N GLN A 45 -1.83 -19.83 -11.63
CA GLN A 45 -2.77 -20.16 -12.69
C GLN A 45 -4.19 -19.67 -12.41
N TRP A 46 -4.40 -18.78 -11.45
CA TRP A 46 -5.67 -18.12 -11.06
C TRP A 46 -6.88 -18.33 -12.02
N GLN A 47 -7.05 -19.57 -12.49
CA GLN A 47 -8.21 -20.04 -13.24
C GLN A 47 -9.28 -20.53 -12.26
N TRP A 48 -10.49 -20.66 -12.73
CA TRP A 48 -11.57 -21.26 -11.95
C TRP A 48 -11.15 -22.65 -11.47
N ILE A 49 -11.29 -22.92 -10.18
CA ILE A 49 -10.83 -24.18 -9.57
C ILE A 49 -11.58 -25.38 -10.17
N GLU A 50 -12.85 -25.18 -10.51
CA GLU A 50 -13.66 -26.20 -11.18
C GLU A 50 -13.07 -26.69 -12.51
N GLU A 51 -12.42 -25.81 -13.25
CA GLU A 51 -11.79 -26.07 -14.54
C GLU A 51 -10.30 -26.34 -14.46
N HIS A 52 -9.73 -26.42 -13.22
CA HIS A 52 -8.29 -26.47 -13.02
C HIS A 52 -7.72 -27.86 -13.34
N PRO A 53 -7.07 -28.06 -14.53
CA PRO A 53 -6.70 -29.40 -15.00
C PRO A 53 -5.59 -30.08 -14.16
N PHE A 54 -4.88 -29.30 -13.32
CA PHE A 54 -3.71 -29.76 -12.57
C PHE A 54 -4.01 -30.07 -11.09
N LEU A 55 -5.23 -29.85 -10.63
CA LEU A 55 -5.69 -30.22 -9.30
C LEU A 55 -6.57 -31.49 -9.37
N SER A 56 -6.32 -32.46 -8.50
CA SER A 56 -7.18 -33.65 -8.40
C SER A 56 -8.60 -33.26 -7.98
N LYS A 57 -9.59 -34.11 -8.30
CA LYS A 57 -10.98 -33.88 -7.88
C LYS A 57 -11.09 -33.76 -6.35
N GLU A 58 -10.35 -34.59 -5.63
CA GLU A 58 -10.33 -34.56 -4.17
C GLU A 58 -9.86 -33.21 -3.62
N VAL A 59 -8.77 -32.65 -4.14
CA VAL A 59 -8.27 -31.31 -3.76
C VAL A 59 -9.27 -30.22 -4.09
N ARG A 60 -9.92 -30.27 -5.26
CA ARG A 60 -10.93 -29.27 -5.67
C ARG A 60 -12.12 -29.28 -4.72
N TYR A 61 -12.71 -30.46 -4.45
CA TYR A 61 -13.82 -30.57 -3.50
C TYR A 61 -13.43 -30.15 -2.09
N TRP A 62 -12.20 -30.48 -1.66
CA TRP A 62 -11.72 -30.05 -0.36
C TRP A 62 -11.62 -28.50 -0.28
N LEU A 63 -11.06 -27.85 -1.32
CA LEU A 63 -10.97 -26.39 -1.37
C LEU A 63 -12.36 -25.73 -1.34
N GLU A 64 -13.32 -26.24 -2.12
CA GLU A 64 -14.71 -25.76 -2.15
C GLU A 64 -15.40 -25.89 -0.80
N ASP A 65 -15.12 -26.96 -0.04
CA ASP A 65 -15.76 -27.22 1.25
C ASP A 65 -15.10 -26.46 2.40
N HIS A 66 -13.78 -26.25 2.38
CA HIS A 66 -13.02 -25.73 3.51
C HIS A 66 -12.57 -24.27 3.34
N THR A 67 -12.64 -23.72 2.14
CA THR A 67 -12.13 -22.38 1.86
C THR A 67 -13.14 -21.51 1.12
N ASP A 68 -12.90 -20.21 1.11
CA ASP A 68 -13.55 -19.26 0.22
C ASP A 68 -12.66 -19.09 -1.03
N LEU A 69 -13.20 -19.40 -2.20
CA LEU A 69 -12.51 -19.34 -3.48
C LEU A 69 -12.75 -18.01 -4.22
N SER A 70 -13.42 -17.06 -3.59
CA SER A 70 -13.73 -15.79 -4.23
C SER A 70 -12.47 -14.94 -4.43
N LEU A 71 -12.35 -14.38 -5.63
CA LEU A 71 -11.47 -13.27 -5.95
C LEU A 71 -12.29 -11.98 -5.99
N PRO A 72 -11.67 -10.81 -5.73
CA PRO A 72 -12.31 -9.54 -6.01
C PRO A 72 -12.79 -9.49 -7.47
N ILE A 73 -13.93 -8.83 -7.71
CA ILE A 73 -14.53 -8.69 -9.03
C ILE A 73 -14.30 -7.27 -9.54
N LEU A 74 -13.80 -7.11 -10.77
CA LEU A 74 -13.68 -5.81 -11.41
C LEU A 74 -15.08 -5.25 -11.73
N SER A 75 -15.52 -4.27 -10.92
CA SER A 75 -16.80 -3.61 -11.12
C SER A 75 -16.71 -2.48 -12.13
N GLN A 76 -15.61 -1.72 -12.11
CA GLN A 76 -15.39 -0.60 -13.03
C GLN A 76 -13.90 -0.37 -13.27
N ALA A 77 -13.55 0.03 -14.49
CA ALA A 77 -12.23 0.51 -14.85
C ALA A 77 -12.33 1.92 -15.45
N LEU A 78 -11.57 2.87 -14.89
CA LEU A 78 -11.45 4.24 -15.37
C LEU A 78 -10.04 4.43 -15.94
N HIS A 79 -9.94 4.88 -17.19
CA HIS A 79 -8.68 5.05 -17.90
C HIS A 79 -8.27 6.52 -17.93
N SER A 80 -7.04 6.81 -17.51
CA SER A 80 -6.43 8.12 -17.57
C SER A 80 -5.69 8.34 -18.89
N GLU A 81 -5.60 9.60 -19.32
CA GLU A 81 -4.80 9.98 -20.49
C GLU A 81 -3.31 9.62 -20.33
N ASP A 82 -2.81 9.52 -19.10
CA ASP A 82 -1.42 9.13 -18.80
C ASP A 82 -1.18 7.60 -18.84
N GLY A 83 -2.20 6.82 -19.23
CA GLY A 83 -2.18 5.37 -19.31
C GLY A 83 -2.44 4.65 -17.99
N SER A 84 -2.63 5.36 -16.89
CA SER A 84 -3.04 4.74 -15.62
C SER A 84 -4.49 4.29 -15.68
N THR A 85 -4.82 3.23 -14.95
CA THR A 85 -6.20 2.72 -14.85
C THR A 85 -6.55 2.57 -13.37
N LYS A 86 -7.62 3.27 -12.94
CA LYS A 86 -8.24 3.05 -11.64
C LYS A 86 -9.28 1.94 -11.76
N CYS A 87 -9.11 0.90 -10.98
CA CYS A 87 -10.02 -0.23 -10.91
C CYS A 87 -10.81 -0.18 -9.60
N ILE A 88 -12.13 -0.24 -9.69
CA ILE A 88 -13.03 -0.42 -8.55
C ILE A 88 -13.33 -1.91 -8.49
N LEU A 89 -12.99 -2.51 -7.35
CA LEU A 89 -13.15 -3.94 -7.12
C LEU A 89 -14.23 -4.17 -6.06
N SER A 90 -15.17 -5.06 -6.36
CA SER A 90 -16.15 -5.56 -5.41
C SER A 90 -15.60 -6.78 -4.69
N LEU A 91 -15.70 -6.77 -3.37
CA LEU A 91 -15.36 -7.88 -2.49
C LEU A 91 -16.58 -8.79 -2.28
N ASN A 92 -16.35 -9.99 -1.75
CA ASN A 92 -17.42 -11.00 -1.59
C ASN A 92 -18.55 -10.56 -0.63
N ASP A 93 -18.29 -9.61 0.27
CA ASP A 93 -19.28 -9.02 1.18
C ASP A 93 -19.98 -7.77 0.62
N GLY A 94 -19.72 -7.45 -0.66
CA GLY A 94 -20.27 -6.28 -1.34
C GLY A 94 -19.52 -4.98 -1.07
N GLU A 95 -18.47 -4.98 -0.24
CA GLU A 95 -17.64 -3.80 -0.04
C GLU A 95 -16.80 -3.53 -1.30
N LEU A 96 -16.50 -2.24 -1.52
CA LEU A 96 -15.71 -1.80 -2.66
C LEU A 96 -14.37 -1.25 -2.21
N ILE A 97 -13.34 -1.58 -2.98
CA ILE A 97 -12.01 -1.00 -2.86
C ILE A 97 -11.51 -0.48 -4.19
N GLU A 98 -10.56 0.44 -4.15
CA GLU A 98 -9.94 0.99 -5.35
C GLU A 98 -8.48 0.56 -5.43
N VAL A 99 -8.03 0.26 -6.64
CA VAL A 99 -6.66 -0.15 -6.99
C VAL A 99 -6.22 0.60 -8.22
N VAL A 100 -4.95 0.98 -8.32
CA VAL A 100 -4.46 1.70 -9.49
C VAL A 100 -3.38 0.91 -10.20
N HIS A 101 -3.62 0.64 -11.48
CA HIS A 101 -2.65 0.08 -12.41
C HIS A 101 -1.91 1.21 -13.10
N MET A 102 -0.59 1.24 -12.98
CA MET A 102 0.28 2.29 -13.52
C MET A 102 1.35 1.66 -14.41
N PRO A 103 1.15 1.56 -15.73
CA PRO A 103 2.20 1.11 -16.65
C PRO A 103 3.32 2.15 -16.65
N ARG A 104 4.57 1.69 -16.60
CA ARG A 104 5.71 2.59 -16.83
C ARG A 104 5.87 2.82 -18.32
N GLU A 105 6.08 4.09 -18.71
CA GLU A 105 6.26 4.44 -20.11
C GLU A 105 7.44 3.70 -20.75
N VAL A 106 7.19 3.28 -22.01
CA VAL A 106 8.14 3.04 -23.11
C VAL A 106 9.33 2.11 -22.85
N LYS A 107 9.34 0.99 -23.55
CA LYS A 107 10.40 -0.04 -23.72
C LYS A 107 10.49 -1.12 -22.63
N THR A 108 9.86 -0.98 -21.47
CA THR A 108 9.80 -2.04 -20.48
C THR A 108 8.35 -2.32 -20.14
N SER A 109 7.92 -3.58 -20.21
CA SER A 109 6.59 -4.03 -19.77
C SER A 109 6.38 -3.91 -18.26
N ARG A 110 7.08 -2.98 -17.59
CA ARG A 110 7.01 -2.78 -16.13
C ARG A 110 5.72 -2.07 -15.74
N VAL A 111 5.09 -2.60 -14.69
CA VAL A 111 3.85 -2.09 -14.12
C VAL A 111 4.04 -1.86 -12.63
N THR A 112 3.46 -0.78 -12.12
CA THR A 112 3.29 -0.59 -10.68
C THR A 112 1.80 -0.74 -10.35
N LEU A 113 1.48 -1.60 -9.40
CA LEU A 113 0.14 -1.70 -8.82
C LEU A 113 0.13 -0.99 -7.46
N CYS A 114 -0.78 -0.02 -7.31
CA CYS A 114 -1.08 0.61 -6.04
C CYS A 114 -2.28 -0.11 -5.44
N ILE A 115 -2.05 -0.93 -4.41
CA ILE A 115 -3.03 -1.84 -3.83
C ILE A 115 -3.52 -1.34 -2.47
N SER A 116 -4.74 -1.73 -2.14
CA SER A 116 -5.42 -1.39 -0.88
C SER A 116 -5.17 -2.42 0.20
N SER A 117 -5.20 -2.00 1.47
CA SER A 117 -5.02 -2.83 2.65
C SER A 117 -6.24 -2.87 3.57
N GLN A 118 -7.19 -1.94 3.39
CA GLN A 118 -8.41 -1.83 4.21
C GLN A 118 -9.58 -1.35 3.34
N VAL A 119 -10.79 -1.56 3.81
CA VAL A 119 -11.99 -0.85 3.34
C VAL A 119 -12.10 0.42 4.16
N GLY A 120 -11.79 1.58 3.55
CA GLY A 120 -11.62 2.84 4.26
C GLY A 120 -10.26 2.95 4.98
N CYS A 121 -10.11 3.89 5.92
CA CYS A 121 -8.87 4.10 6.67
C CYS A 121 -9.15 4.73 8.03
N ALA A 122 -8.51 4.20 9.09
CA ALA A 122 -8.67 4.70 10.45
C ALA A 122 -7.87 6.00 10.75
N MET A 123 -6.91 6.37 9.90
CA MET A 123 -5.92 7.40 10.23
C MET A 123 -6.47 8.83 10.20
N GLY A 124 -7.53 9.09 9.42
CA GLY A 124 -8.21 10.39 9.40
C GLY A 124 -7.35 11.56 8.89
N CYS A 125 -6.37 11.32 8.02
CA CYS A 125 -5.54 12.37 7.43
C CYS A 125 -6.40 13.36 6.63
N THR A 126 -6.27 14.67 6.89
CA THR A 126 -7.16 15.71 6.35
C THR A 126 -7.03 15.94 4.84
N PHE A 127 -5.90 15.55 4.28
CA PHE A 127 -5.59 15.63 2.84
C PHE A 127 -5.92 14.34 2.08
N CYS A 128 -6.52 13.33 2.70
CA CYS A 128 -6.76 12.02 2.10
C CYS A 128 -8.25 11.69 2.08
N ALA A 129 -8.79 11.45 0.87
CA ALA A 129 -10.19 11.09 0.68
C ALA A 129 -10.57 9.79 1.40
N THR A 130 -9.70 8.78 1.37
CA THR A 130 -9.90 7.53 2.11
C THR A 130 -9.91 7.76 3.63
N GLY A 131 -9.12 8.71 4.14
CA GLY A 131 -9.11 9.08 5.55
C GLY A 131 -10.44 9.66 6.03
N ALA A 132 -11.13 10.41 5.16
CA ALA A 132 -12.44 10.98 5.45
C ALA A 132 -13.57 9.92 5.53
N MET A 133 -13.37 8.74 4.95
CA MET A 133 -14.36 7.65 4.98
C MET A 133 -14.45 6.95 6.34
N GLY A 134 -13.40 7.05 7.17
CA GLY A 134 -13.21 6.16 8.32
C GLY A 134 -12.91 4.72 7.89
N ILE A 135 -12.73 3.83 8.86
CA ILE A 135 -12.47 2.42 8.61
C ILE A 135 -13.76 1.59 8.74
N LYS A 136 -13.98 0.68 7.79
CA LYS A 136 -15.01 -0.36 7.91
C LYS A 136 -14.41 -1.68 8.40
N ARG A 137 -13.36 -2.18 7.74
CA ARG A 137 -12.65 -3.39 8.13
C ARG A 137 -11.28 -3.52 7.47
N ASN A 138 -10.48 -4.41 8.00
CA ASN A 138 -9.26 -4.88 7.34
C ASN A 138 -9.60 -5.72 6.09
N LEU A 139 -8.71 -5.68 5.09
CA LEU A 139 -8.70 -6.70 4.05
C LEU A 139 -7.99 -7.96 4.57
N GLU A 140 -8.52 -9.11 4.24
CA GLU A 140 -7.84 -10.39 4.45
C GLU A 140 -6.65 -10.55 3.50
N SER A 141 -5.69 -11.40 3.85
CA SER A 141 -4.53 -11.69 2.99
C SER A 141 -4.93 -12.15 1.59
N GLY A 142 -5.99 -12.97 1.47
CA GLY A 142 -6.52 -13.41 0.18
C GLY A 142 -7.15 -12.30 -0.65
N GLU A 143 -7.82 -11.33 -0.02
CA GLU A 143 -8.34 -10.15 -0.71
C GLU A 143 -7.21 -9.25 -1.22
N ILE A 144 -6.12 -9.11 -0.44
CA ILE A 144 -4.94 -8.34 -0.84
C ILE A 144 -4.24 -9.03 -2.03
N VAL A 145 -3.99 -10.34 -1.95
CA VAL A 145 -3.41 -11.14 -3.03
C VAL A 145 -4.30 -11.12 -4.25
N GLY A 146 -5.62 -11.26 -4.06
CA GLY A 146 -6.63 -11.27 -5.12
C GLY A 146 -6.62 -10.02 -5.99
N GLN A 147 -6.33 -8.83 -5.42
CA GLN A 147 -6.13 -7.59 -6.20
C GLN A 147 -5.02 -7.77 -7.24
N VAL A 148 -3.89 -8.35 -6.82
CA VAL A 148 -2.73 -8.56 -7.69
C VAL A 148 -3.04 -9.58 -8.79
N LEU A 149 -3.62 -10.73 -8.41
CA LEU A 149 -3.96 -11.79 -9.35
C LEU A 149 -4.96 -11.31 -10.41
N LEU A 150 -6.01 -10.61 -9.98
CA LEU A 150 -7.02 -10.06 -10.89
C LEU A 150 -6.41 -9.06 -11.88
N LEU A 151 -5.59 -8.11 -11.40
CA LEU A 151 -5.03 -7.09 -12.28
C LEU A 151 -3.95 -7.65 -13.21
N MET A 152 -3.18 -8.64 -12.78
CA MET A 152 -2.27 -9.36 -13.67
C MET A 152 -3.03 -10.08 -14.80
N LYS A 153 -4.19 -10.66 -14.49
CA LYS A 153 -5.03 -11.34 -15.48
C LYS A 153 -5.65 -10.38 -16.48
N THR A 154 -6.12 -9.21 -16.01
CA THR A 154 -6.93 -8.29 -16.82
C THR A 154 -6.12 -7.22 -17.56
N LEU A 155 -5.07 -6.70 -16.93
CA LEU A 155 -4.31 -5.54 -17.43
C LEU A 155 -2.82 -5.84 -17.65
N GLY A 156 -2.31 -6.97 -17.19
CA GLY A 156 -0.89 -7.30 -17.21
C GLY A 156 -0.08 -6.67 -16.06
N PRO A 157 1.21 -6.92 -15.89
CA PRO A 157 2.18 -7.45 -16.85
C PRO A 157 2.00 -8.95 -17.09
N LYS A 158 2.54 -9.42 -18.22
CA LYS A 158 2.50 -10.86 -18.56
C LYS A 158 3.40 -11.72 -17.66
N THR A 159 4.33 -11.11 -16.93
CA THR A 159 5.25 -11.80 -16.02
C THR A 159 5.39 -11.05 -14.69
N PRO A 160 5.48 -11.75 -13.55
CA PRO A 160 5.68 -11.13 -12.23
C PRO A 160 6.97 -10.32 -12.12
N ASP A 161 7.99 -10.64 -12.93
CA ASP A 161 9.28 -9.94 -12.94
C ASP A 161 9.20 -8.47 -13.34
N HIS A 162 8.12 -8.08 -13.96
CA HIS A 162 7.88 -6.70 -14.37
C HIS A 162 6.95 -5.95 -13.41
N LEU A 163 6.56 -6.58 -12.31
CA LEU A 163 5.62 -6.02 -11.34
C LEU A 163 6.34 -5.35 -10.17
N THR A 164 5.85 -4.18 -9.80
CA THR A 164 6.16 -3.48 -8.55
C THR A 164 4.87 -3.25 -7.79
N LEU A 165 4.87 -3.50 -6.50
CA LEU A 165 3.69 -3.31 -5.63
C LEU A 165 3.95 -2.17 -4.66
N VAL A 166 2.95 -1.30 -4.50
CA VAL A 166 2.97 -0.27 -3.46
C VAL A 166 1.67 -0.32 -2.66
N PHE A 167 1.78 -0.45 -1.35
CA PHE A 167 0.65 -0.35 -0.43
C PHE A 167 0.39 1.14 -0.12
N MET A 168 -0.14 1.85 -1.13
CA MET A 168 -0.47 3.28 -1.09
C MET A 168 -1.91 3.53 -1.56
N GLY A 169 -2.72 2.48 -1.65
CA GLY A 169 -4.15 2.51 -1.92
C GLY A 169 -4.95 2.87 -0.67
N MET A 170 -6.13 2.29 -0.52
CA MET A 170 -6.99 2.53 0.63
C MET A 170 -6.45 1.81 1.87
N GLY A 171 -6.39 2.55 3.02
CA GLY A 171 -6.04 2.00 4.32
C GLY A 171 -4.62 2.31 4.81
N GLU A 172 -4.39 2.02 6.10
CA GLU A 172 -3.07 2.03 6.74
C GLU A 172 -2.54 0.58 6.81
N PRO A 173 -1.52 0.23 6.03
CA PRO A 173 -1.03 -1.16 5.99
C PRO A 173 -0.55 -1.69 7.34
N LEU A 174 0.06 -0.84 8.15
CA LEU A 174 0.59 -1.27 9.45
C LEU A 174 -0.51 -1.43 10.51
N HIS A 175 -1.70 -0.87 10.30
CA HIS A 175 -2.88 -1.17 11.11
C HIS A 175 -3.50 -2.54 10.76
N ASN A 176 -3.23 -3.03 9.55
CA ASN A 176 -3.58 -4.39 9.08
C ASN A 176 -2.32 -5.27 8.92
N LEU A 177 -1.31 -5.10 9.76
CA LEU A 177 0.03 -5.65 9.57
C LEU A 177 0.05 -7.17 9.33
N MET A 178 -0.75 -7.94 10.05
CA MET A 178 -0.71 -9.41 9.94
C MET A 178 -1.17 -9.90 8.56
N ASN A 179 -2.30 -9.38 8.06
CA ASN A 179 -2.79 -9.74 6.73
C ASN A 179 -1.88 -9.20 5.61
N VAL A 180 -1.37 -7.96 5.76
CA VAL A 180 -0.43 -7.36 4.81
C VAL A 180 0.86 -8.17 4.75
N HIS A 181 1.45 -8.53 5.89
CA HIS A 181 2.68 -9.32 5.90
C HIS A 181 2.46 -10.72 5.33
N LYS A 182 1.33 -11.38 5.67
CA LYS A 182 0.96 -12.67 5.09
C LYS A 182 0.79 -12.59 3.56
N ALA A 183 0.15 -11.53 3.07
CA ALA A 183 0.05 -11.30 1.63
C ALA A 183 1.43 -11.11 0.98
N ILE A 184 2.36 -10.39 1.64
CA ILE A 184 3.74 -10.25 1.17
C ILE A 184 4.46 -11.60 1.13
N GLN A 185 4.30 -12.45 2.15
CA GLN A 185 4.85 -13.81 2.16
C GLN A 185 4.36 -14.62 0.96
N ILE A 186 3.05 -14.60 0.70
CA ILE A 186 2.42 -15.32 -0.41
C ILE A 186 2.92 -14.80 -1.76
N LEU A 187 2.89 -13.48 -1.96
CA LEU A 187 3.32 -12.84 -3.22
C LEU A 187 4.81 -13.02 -3.51
N SER A 188 5.62 -13.14 -2.45
CA SER A 188 7.08 -13.34 -2.57
C SER A 188 7.50 -14.81 -2.56
N HIS A 189 6.58 -15.73 -2.36
CA HIS A 189 6.88 -17.15 -2.23
C HIS A 189 7.40 -17.74 -3.55
N SER A 190 8.47 -18.54 -3.51
CA SER A 190 9.14 -19.11 -4.68
C SER A 190 8.25 -20.02 -5.54
N HIS A 191 7.30 -20.72 -4.92
CA HIS A 191 6.29 -21.53 -5.62
C HIS A 191 5.09 -20.71 -6.11
N GLY A 192 4.95 -19.43 -5.72
CA GLY A 192 3.92 -18.48 -6.16
C GLY A 192 4.41 -17.54 -7.24
N LEU A 193 4.00 -16.25 -7.15
CA LEU A 193 4.41 -15.19 -8.10
C LEU A 193 5.89 -14.83 -7.97
N ASN A 194 6.52 -15.13 -6.85
CA ASN A 194 7.95 -14.89 -6.59
C ASN A 194 8.35 -13.42 -6.78
N ILE A 195 7.50 -12.50 -6.35
CA ILE A 195 7.78 -11.07 -6.41
C ILE A 195 8.83 -10.73 -5.35
N SER A 196 9.97 -10.20 -5.77
CA SER A 196 11.02 -9.82 -4.83
C SER A 196 10.50 -8.81 -3.79
N PRO A 197 10.77 -8.99 -2.49
CA PRO A 197 10.42 -8.02 -1.45
C PRO A 197 10.96 -6.60 -1.73
N LYS A 198 12.06 -6.47 -2.46
CA LYS A 198 12.60 -5.19 -2.93
C LYS A 198 11.75 -4.49 -3.99
N ARG A 199 10.73 -5.15 -4.51
CA ARG A 199 9.72 -4.57 -5.42
C ARG A 199 8.38 -4.35 -4.73
N ILE A 200 8.32 -4.55 -3.42
CA ILE A 200 7.13 -4.32 -2.61
C ILE A 200 7.46 -3.19 -1.64
N THR A 201 6.68 -2.11 -1.68
CA THR A 201 6.81 -0.98 -0.76
C THR A 201 5.57 -0.91 0.12
N VAL A 202 5.77 -0.92 1.42
CA VAL A 202 4.74 -0.61 2.41
C VAL A 202 4.88 0.86 2.80
N SER A 203 3.83 1.64 2.60
CA SER A 203 3.76 3.04 3.04
C SER A 203 2.95 3.14 4.33
N THR A 204 3.40 3.96 5.26
CA THR A 204 2.70 4.17 6.53
C THR A 204 2.62 5.63 6.90
N SER A 205 1.55 6.01 7.56
CA SER A 205 1.38 7.32 8.18
C SER A 205 2.27 7.53 9.42
N GLY A 206 3.05 6.51 9.80
CA GLY A 206 3.95 6.56 10.96
C GLY A 206 3.40 5.86 12.20
N LEU A 207 2.68 4.75 12.01
CA LEU A 207 2.26 3.87 13.11
C LEU A 207 3.50 3.17 13.70
N VAL A 208 4.10 3.78 14.74
CA VAL A 208 5.39 3.38 15.34
C VAL A 208 5.41 1.90 15.73
N SER A 209 4.39 1.44 16.46
CA SER A 209 4.30 0.04 16.88
C SER A 209 4.27 -0.94 15.69
N GLY A 210 3.67 -0.53 14.57
CA GLY A 210 3.65 -1.28 13.33
C GLY A 210 5.02 -1.33 12.64
N ILE A 211 5.74 -0.20 12.61
CA ILE A 211 7.12 -0.09 12.08
C ILE A 211 8.05 -1.04 12.84
N GLU A 212 8.03 -0.99 14.17
CA GLU A 212 8.86 -1.84 15.03
C GLU A 212 8.58 -3.33 14.86
N ARG A 213 7.30 -3.69 14.67
CA ARG A 213 6.90 -5.08 14.38
C ARG A 213 7.38 -5.52 13.00
N LEU A 214 7.14 -4.71 11.96
CA LEU A 214 7.54 -5.02 10.58
C LEU A 214 9.06 -5.17 10.45
N ALA A 215 9.85 -4.38 11.21
CA ALA A 215 11.32 -4.47 11.23
C ALA A 215 11.84 -5.88 11.58
N ARG A 216 11.06 -6.66 12.34
CA ARG A 216 11.41 -8.01 12.82
C ARG A 216 10.83 -9.13 11.94
N MET A 217 10.00 -8.79 10.96
CA MET A 217 9.32 -9.77 10.09
C MET A 217 10.15 -10.10 8.85
N THR A 218 9.96 -11.31 8.31
CA THR A 218 10.59 -11.79 7.07
C THR A 218 9.53 -12.50 6.22
N PRO A 219 9.42 -12.22 4.91
CA PRO A 219 10.21 -11.27 4.13
C PRO A 219 9.90 -9.81 4.48
N ARG A 220 10.93 -8.94 4.42
CA ARG A 220 10.77 -7.52 4.71
C ARG A 220 10.66 -6.71 3.42
N PRO A 221 9.56 -5.95 3.20
CA PRO A 221 9.41 -5.05 2.08
C PRO A 221 10.24 -3.77 2.26
N LEU A 222 10.29 -2.92 1.25
CA LEU A 222 10.75 -1.54 1.37
C LEU A 222 9.75 -0.73 2.19
N LEU A 223 10.25 0.28 2.92
CA LEU A 223 9.45 1.14 3.78
C LEU A 223 9.40 2.57 3.24
N ALA A 224 8.18 3.10 3.12
CA ALA A 224 7.93 4.51 2.85
C ALA A 224 7.16 5.14 4.03
N ILE A 225 7.55 6.35 4.40
CA ILE A 225 6.96 7.10 5.52
C ILE A 225 6.24 8.32 4.99
N SER A 226 4.95 8.42 5.20
CA SER A 226 4.18 9.65 4.97
C SER A 226 4.46 10.64 6.10
N LEU A 227 5.49 11.48 5.91
CA LEU A 227 5.93 12.42 6.95
C LEU A 227 5.05 13.67 6.98
N ASN A 228 4.91 14.36 5.85
CA ASN A 228 3.99 15.46 5.52
C ASN A 228 4.05 16.71 6.41
N ALA A 229 4.86 16.74 7.45
CA ALA A 229 5.10 17.91 8.27
C ALA A 229 6.42 17.79 9.03
N THR A 230 6.94 18.92 9.50
CA THR A 230 8.23 19.03 10.21
C THR A 230 8.08 19.56 11.63
N THR A 231 6.84 19.90 12.03
CA THR A 231 6.50 20.22 13.42
C THR A 231 5.32 19.39 13.87
N ASP A 232 5.26 19.10 15.18
CA ASP A 232 4.19 18.28 15.76
C ASP A 232 2.82 18.97 15.67
N GLU A 233 2.78 20.31 15.69
CA GLU A 233 1.56 21.10 15.56
C GLU A 233 0.94 20.90 14.17
N VAL A 234 1.73 21.13 13.12
CA VAL A 234 1.28 20.97 11.72
C VAL A 234 0.93 19.51 11.43
N ARG A 235 1.76 18.58 11.92
CA ARG A 235 1.53 17.16 11.72
C ARG A 235 0.27 16.69 12.44
N SER A 236 0.02 17.12 13.67
CA SER A 236 -1.16 16.74 14.45
C SER A 236 -2.46 17.30 13.87
N SER A 237 -2.40 18.44 13.18
CA SER A 237 -3.57 19.01 12.49
C SER A 237 -3.91 18.29 11.20
N SER A 238 -2.89 17.82 10.45
CA SER A 238 -3.07 17.16 9.14
C SER A 238 -3.11 15.63 9.23
N MET A 239 -2.42 15.04 10.21
CA MET A 239 -2.29 13.60 10.44
C MET A 239 -2.52 13.29 11.92
N PRO A 240 -3.76 12.96 12.33
CA PRO A 240 -4.11 12.73 13.74
C PRO A 240 -3.27 11.68 14.45
N ILE A 241 -2.66 10.74 13.72
CA ILE A 241 -1.74 9.72 14.28
C ILE A 241 -0.56 10.36 15.04
N ASN A 242 -0.16 11.60 14.70
CA ASN A 242 0.90 12.31 15.39
C ASN A 242 0.60 12.58 16.87
N ARG A 243 -0.68 12.61 17.25
CA ARG A 243 -1.09 12.76 18.67
C ARG A 243 -0.76 11.52 19.50
N ALA A 244 -0.68 10.35 18.85
CA ALA A 244 -0.24 9.10 19.50
C ALA A 244 1.28 8.91 19.38
N TYR A 245 1.85 9.27 18.25
CA TYR A 245 3.26 9.08 17.91
C TYR A 245 3.83 10.35 17.27
N ASN A 246 4.46 11.20 18.09
CA ASN A 246 5.06 12.43 17.64
C ASN A 246 6.29 12.21 16.74
N LEU A 247 6.81 13.29 16.16
CA LEU A 247 7.96 13.22 15.24
C LEU A 247 9.21 12.62 15.87
N SER A 248 9.44 12.85 17.18
CA SER A 248 10.58 12.27 17.90
C SER A 248 10.45 10.76 18.07
N GLN A 249 9.25 10.27 18.44
CA GLN A 249 8.98 8.84 18.57
C GLN A 249 9.04 8.14 17.20
N LEU A 250 8.52 8.78 16.15
CA LEU A 250 8.64 8.27 14.79
C LEU A 250 10.11 8.12 14.39
N ARG A 251 10.93 9.14 14.60
CA ARG A 251 12.36 9.08 14.30
C ARG A 251 13.07 7.96 15.05
N HIS A 252 12.80 7.81 16.35
CA HIS A 252 13.38 6.73 17.16
C HIS A 252 13.04 5.34 16.61
N ALA A 253 11.79 5.14 16.18
CA ALA A 253 11.38 3.88 15.54
C ALA A 253 12.10 3.62 14.21
N LEU A 254 12.35 4.68 13.42
CA LEU A 254 13.10 4.57 12.17
C LEU A 254 14.57 4.27 12.39
N ASP A 255 15.18 4.81 13.45
CA ASP A 255 16.55 4.48 13.85
C ASP A 255 16.70 2.99 14.24
N SER A 256 15.64 2.38 14.73
CA SER A 256 15.60 0.94 15.02
C SER A 256 15.41 0.07 13.79
N TRP A 257 14.99 0.66 12.66
CA TRP A 257 14.81 -0.03 11.39
C TRP A 257 16.16 -0.43 10.79
N ILE A 258 16.43 -1.73 10.74
CA ILE A 258 17.68 -2.25 10.19
C ILE A 258 17.61 -2.24 8.67
N LEU A 259 18.34 -1.32 8.06
CA LEU A 259 18.47 -1.27 6.61
C LEU A 259 19.47 -2.31 6.12
N LYS A 260 19.11 -3.03 5.09
CA LYS A 260 20.03 -3.88 4.34
C LYS A 260 20.94 -3.01 3.44
N THR A 261 22.05 -3.57 3.01
CA THR A 261 22.96 -2.93 2.06
C THR A 261 22.22 -2.41 0.84
N ASN A 262 22.39 -1.13 0.52
CA ASN A 262 21.74 -0.41 -0.58
C ASN A 262 20.23 -0.19 -0.43
N GLU A 263 19.61 -0.49 0.71
CA GLU A 263 18.22 -0.10 0.99
C GLU A 263 18.17 1.32 1.52
N LYS A 264 17.14 2.08 1.11
CA LYS A 264 16.91 3.47 1.51
C LYS A 264 15.50 3.60 2.06
N LEU A 265 15.34 4.40 3.12
CA LEU A 265 14.03 4.86 3.53
C LEU A 265 13.50 5.87 2.51
N THR A 266 12.22 5.81 2.22
CA THR A 266 11.54 6.79 1.38
C THR A 266 10.61 7.62 2.25
N PHE A 267 10.73 8.94 2.18
CA PHE A 267 9.82 9.88 2.80
C PHE A 267 8.89 10.47 1.75
N GLU A 268 7.61 10.22 1.89
CA GLU A 268 6.58 10.86 1.10
C GLU A 268 6.17 12.17 1.81
N TYR A 269 6.22 13.28 1.11
CA TYR A 269 5.88 14.59 1.65
C TYR A 269 4.89 15.27 0.73
N VAL A 270 3.62 15.25 1.13
CA VAL A 270 2.54 15.94 0.43
C VAL A 270 2.64 17.42 0.74
N LEU A 271 2.95 18.22 -0.27
CA LEU A 271 3.02 19.69 -0.18
C LEU A 271 1.63 20.30 -0.29
N MET A 272 1.22 21.02 0.74
CA MET A 272 -0.07 21.69 0.89
C MET A 272 0.14 23.19 1.02
N ARG A 273 -0.50 23.96 0.15
CA ARG A 273 -0.37 25.42 0.07
C ARG A 273 -0.62 26.10 1.41
N GLY A 274 0.35 26.88 1.88
CA GLY A 274 0.25 27.67 3.13
C GLY A 274 0.21 26.83 4.41
N VAL A 275 0.47 25.52 4.32
CA VAL A 275 0.47 24.62 5.49
C VAL A 275 1.88 24.12 5.79
N ASN A 276 2.58 23.59 4.79
CA ASN A 276 3.88 22.92 4.95
C ASN A 276 4.79 23.15 3.74
N ASP A 277 4.54 24.17 2.92
CA ASP A 277 5.22 24.43 1.65
C ASP A 277 6.17 25.65 1.70
N SER A 278 6.49 26.17 2.91
CA SER A 278 7.36 27.33 3.07
C SER A 278 8.85 26.96 2.96
N TYR A 279 9.68 27.97 2.68
CA TYR A 279 11.14 27.86 2.73
C TYR A 279 11.65 27.31 4.09
N LEU A 280 11.06 27.77 5.21
CA LEU A 280 11.41 27.30 6.54
C LEU A 280 11.03 25.82 6.76
N ASP A 281 9.95 25.35 6.14
CA ASP A 281 9.57 23.92 6.20
C ASP A 281 10.60 23.07 5.49
N ALA A 282 11.15 23.52 4.36
CA ALA A 282 12.22 22.82 3.66
C ALA A 282 13.49 22.70 4.52
N HIS A 283 13.88 23.77 5.21
CA HIS A 283 15.01 23.74 6.14
C HIS A 283 14.78 22.76 7.30
N ARG A 284 13.63 22.87 7.99
CA ARG A 284 13.27 21.95 9.08
C ARG A 284 13.22 20.48 8.61
N LEU A 285 12.73 20.25 7.37
CA LEU A 285 12.73 18.89 6.80
C LEU A 285 14.15 18.36 6.60
N SER A 286 15.05 19.19 6.05
CA SER A 286 16.46 18.81 5.91
C SER A 286 17.13 18.52 7.25
N GLU A 287 16.90 19.36 8.27
CA GLU A 287 17.43 19.16 9.63
C GLU A 287 16.90 17.85 10.23
N TRP A 288 15.58 17.62 10.18
CA TRP A 288 14.97 16.40 10.72
C TRP A 288 15.49 15.13 10.05
N LEU A 289 15.69 15.18 8.73
CA LEU A 289 16.26 14.06 7.94
C LEU A 289 17.75 13.86 8.23
N GLY A 290 18.51 14.95 8.46
CA GLY A 290 19.95 14.90 8.76
C GLY A 290 20.27 14.19 10.08
N GLU A 291 19.30 14.12 10.98
CA GLU A 291 19.46 13.40 12.26
C GLU A 291 19.23 11.87 12.13
N LEU A 292 18.74 11.39 10.98
CA LEU A 292 18.56 9.96 10.75
C LEU A 292 19.88 9.28 10.41
N ARG A 293 20.08 8.10 10.98
CA ARG A 293 21.29 7.27 10.78
C ARG A 293 21.33 6.56 9.43
N HIS A 294 20.24 6.60 8.64
CA HIS A 294 20.03 5.78 7.45
C HIS A 294 19.96 6.62 6.19
N GLN A 295 20.35 6.02 5.05
CA GLN A 295 20.14 6.64 3.75
C GLN A 295 18.64 6.76 3.45
N HIS A 296 18.26 7.89 2.87
CA HIS A 296 16.87 8.19 2.57
C HIS A 296 16.69 8.97 1.28
N ASN A 297 15.47 8.90 0.74
CA ASN A 297 15.00 9.72 -0.37
C ASN A 297 13.75 10.49 0.06
N VAL A 298 13.56 11.68 -0.50
CA VAL A 298 12.33 12.45 -0.33
C VAL A 298 11.55 12.49 -1.64
N ASN A 299 10.31 12.05 -1.60
CA ASN A 299 9.36 12.24 -2.68
C ASN A 299 8.42 13.39 -2.33
N LEU A 300 8.56 14.52 -2.98
CA LEU A 300 7.62 15.63 -2.88
C LEU A 300 6.42 15.34 -3.78
N ILE A 301 5.24 15.39 -3.19
CA ILE A 301 3.96 15.14 -3.87
C ILE A 301 3.15 16.42 -3.77
N PRO A 302 2.98 17.20 -4.85
CA PRO A 302 2.01 18.29 -4.84
C PRO A 302 0.63 17.75 -4.46
N MET A 303 -0.08 18.47 -3.57
CA MET A 303 -1.41 18.07 -3.12
C MET A 303 -2.33 17.75 -4.30
N ASN A 304 -2.95 16.59 -4.28
CA ASN A 304 -3.96 16.21 -5.26
C ASN A 304 -5.33 16.62 -4.70
N GLU A 305 -5.87 17.72 -5.21
CA GLU A 305 -7.16 18.26 -4.73
C GLU A 305 -8.30 17.28 -4.97
N HIS A 306 -9.21 17.19 -4.01
CA HIS A 306 -10.42 16.38 -4.07
C HIS A 306 -11.52 16.95 -3.17
N ARG A 307 -12.77 16.52 -3.39
CA ARG A 307 -13.95 17.10 -2.72
C ARG A 307 -14.01 16.92 -1.18
N ALA A 308 -13.29 15.93 -0.66
CA ALA A 308 -13.28 15.63 0.77
C ALA A 308 -12.22 16.41 1.56
N SER A 309 -11.51 17.37 0.93
CA SER A 309 -10.45 18.17 1.58
C SER A 309 -10.42 19.58 1.06
N ASP A 310 -10.23 20.54 1.97
CA ASP A 310 -10.00 21.96 1.63
C ASP A 310 -8.56 22.28 1.31
N GLN A 311 -7.65 21.31 1.46
CA GLN A 311 -6.22 21.48 1.18
C GLN A 311 -5.99 21.70 -0.31
N LYS A 312 -5.06 22.63 -0.64
CA LYS A 312 -4.78 23.06 -1.99
C LYS A 312 -3.38 22.69 -2.44
N GLU A 313 -3.22 22.51 -3.75
CA GLU A 313 -1.92 22.31 -4.38
C GLU A 313 -1.02 23.55 -4.15
N PRO A 314 0.29 23.40 -3.84
CA PRO A 314 1.21 24.52 -3.73
C PRO A 314 1.32 25.27 -5.07
N SER A 315 1.76 26.53 -5.03
CA SER A 315 2.11 27.21 -6.27
C SER A 315 3.34 26.53 -6.91
N ARG A 316 3.47 26.67 -8.22
CA ARG A 316 4.65 26.18 -8.93
C ARG A 316 5.94 26.77 -8.35
N GLU A 317 5.92 28.06 -8.01
CA GLU A 317 7.04 28.76 -7.40
C GLU A 317 7.40 28.17 -6.03
N SER A 318 6.41 27.97 -5.12
CA SER A 318 6.63 27.32 -3.81
C SER A 318 7.26 25.93 -3.99
N LEU A 319 6.75 25.13 -4.91
CA LEU A 319 7.28 23.79 -5.18
C LEU A 319 8.73 23.83 -5.70
N GLU A 320 9.05 24.76 -6.60
CA GLU A 320 10.41 24.94 -7.13
C GLU A 320 11.37 25.42 -6.05
N ILE A 321 11.00 26.41 -5.23
CA ILE A 321 11.79 26.90 -4.10
C ILE A 321 12.03 25.77 -3.11
N PHE A 322 10.97 25.09 -2.66
CA PHE A 322 11.05 24.00 -1.68
C PHE A 322 11.97 22.88 -2.17
N SER A 323 11.79 22.41 -3.39
CA SER A 323 12.60 21.32 -3.97
C SER A 323 14.05 21.72 -4.19
N ARG A 324 14.33 22.96 -4.59
CA ARG A 324 15.68 23.51 -4.75
C ARG A 324 16.37 23.60 -3.40
N THR A 325 15.72 24.20 -2.40
CA THR A 325 16.26 24.34 -1.04
C THR A 325 16.70 23.00 -0.47
N LEU A 326 15.87 21.95 -0.58
CA LEU A 326 16.24 20.61 -0.11
C LEU A 326 17.46 20.05 -0.86
N ARG A 327 17.57 20.24 -2.18
CA ARG A 327 18.72 19.79 -2.95
C ARG A 327 19.99 20.53 -2.58
N ASP A 328 19.91 21.86 -2.40
CA ASP A 328 21.03 22.70 -1.98
C ASP A 328 21.53 22.32 -0.60
N LEU A 329 20.65 21.83 0.28
CA LEU A 329 20.96 21.24 1.59
C LEU A 329 21.41 19.76 1.54
N GLY A 330 21.61 19.20 0.34
CA GLY A 330 22.15 17.85 0.14
C GLY A 330 21.14 16.72 0.20
N CYS A 331 19.83 17.00 0.27
CA CYS A 331 18.80 15.97 0.27
C CYS A 331 18.60 15.39 -1.14
N PHE A 332 18.43 14.08 -1.24
CA PHE A 332 18.01 13.44 -2.50
C PHE A 332 16.49 13.59 -2.67
N VAL A 333 16.08 14.46 -3.59
CA VAL A 333 14.69 14.87 -3.76
C VAL A 333 14.16 14.55 -5.15
N THR A 334 13.01 13.89 -5.20
CA THR A 334 12.21 13.68 -6.41
C THR A 334 10.87 14.41 -6.27
N VAL A 335 10.52 15.24 -7.23
CA VAL A 335 9.14 15.75 -7.34
C VAL A 335 8.33 14.76 -8.16
N ARG A 336 7.33 14.14 -7.52
CA ARG A 336 6.48 13.14 -8.18
C ARG A 336 5.45 13.82 -9.07
N LYS A 337 5.41 13.41 -10.32
CA LYS A 337 4.28 13.72 -11.19
C LYS A 337 3.12 12.81 -10.79
N SER A 338 2.05 13.40 -10.28
CA SER A 338 0.84 12.63 -9.92
C SER A 338 0.23 12.01 -11.17
N ARG A 339 -0.07 10.73 -11.11
CA ARG A 339 -0.69 9.96 -12.20
C ARG A 339 -2.17 9.75 -11.93
N GLY A 340 -2.97 9.70 -12.99
CA GLY A 340 -4.40 9.45 -12.90
C GLY A 340 -5.19 10.56 -12.18
N ARG A 341 -4.75 11.82 -12.20
CA ARG A 341 -5.46 12.94 -11.54
C ARG A 341 -6.83 13.19 -12.17
N ASP A 342 -6.93 13.06 -13.47
CA ASP A 342 -8.15 13.23 -14.29
C ASP A 342 -9.27 12.24 -13.92
N ILE A 343 -8.89 11.06 -13.45
CA ILE A 343 -9.79 9.99 -13.00
C ILE A 343 -9.82 9.84 -11.46
N GLN A 344 -9.26 10.81 -10.72
CA GLN A 344 -9.15 10.76 -9.25
C GLN A 344 -8.47 9.47 -8.75
N ALA A 345 -7.38 9.06 -9.38
CA ALA A 345 -6.58 7.89 -9.03
C ALA A 345 -5.24 8.25 -8.37
N ALA A 346 -4.92 9.53 -8.23
CA ALA A 346 -3.68 9.96 -7.61
C ALA A 346 -3.69 9.72 -6.09
N CYS A 347 -2.49 9.76 -5.48
CA CYS A 347 -2.34 9.56 -4.03
C CYS A 347 -3.25 10.50 -3.24
N GLY A 348 -3.99 9.96 -2.28
CA GLY A 348 -4.94 10.68 -1.44
C GLY A 348 -6.34 10.87 -2.06
N GLN A 349 -6.56 10.52 -3.33
CA GLN A 349 -7.84 10.73 -4.02
C GLN A 349 -8.77 9.51 -4.03
N LEU A 350 -8.28 8.33 -3.60
CA LEU A 350 -9.09 7.12 -3.62
C LEU A 350 -10.23 7.23 -2.62
N ILE A 351 -11.44 7.24 -3.14
CA ILE A 351 -12.67 7.31 -2.38
C ILE A 351 -13.76 6.59 -3.17
N ARG A 352 -14.59 5.87 -2.46
CA ARG A 352 -15.80 5.28 -3.02
C ARG A 352 -16.74 6.40 -3.50
N ASN A 353 -16.70 6.73 -4.77
CA ASN A 353 -17.74 7.51 -5.45
C ASN A 353 -18.76 6.50 -6.01
N LEU A 354 -19.88 6.38 -5.34
CA LEU A 354 -21.11 5.82 -5.89
C LEU A 354 -22.02 6.96 -6.30
#